data_486f8394bf47ae8f562fae52dcadaa3b
#
_entry.id   486f8394bf47ae8f562fae52dcadaa3b
#
_cell.length_a   1.000
_cell.length_b   1.000
_cell.length_c   1.000
_cell.angle_alpha   90.00
_cell.angle_beta   90.00
_cell.angle_gamma   90.00
#
_symmetry.space_group_name_H-M   'P 1'
#
loop_
_entity.id
_entity.type
_entity.pdbx_description
1 polymer ?
#
loop_
_entity_poly.entity_id
_entity_poly.type
_entity_poly.pdbx_seq_one_letter_code
_entity_poly.pdbx_strand_id
1 'polypeptide(L)'
;MAVGLSGGVDSSLTAALLVAAGWQVEGLTLWLMSGKGACCAEGLVDAAGLCEQLGVPHHVVDSRERFREQIVEFLVQGYEGGVTPLPCSRCNREVKFTPMLEWAEAELGISRIATGHYARVRLADAGARAGRHQLLRGLDVHKDQSYFLYDLPQAVLARLVFPLGELTKPDTRLEAEALGLRTARKPESQDLCLADHHGSMKAFLDAYLPPRQGQIVLADGTVVGEHDGIEHFTIGQRKGLGVAWSEPLHVVRLDGAMNRVVVAPRAEAARSGCVVGAINWISIPPPEAPLELEVQVRYRSAPVAAQLIPLEPTAADAAAARPHRARLNFHEEQFSITPGQAAVFYAGEVVLGGGLIQRHPPDPAHQ
;
A
#
# COMPACT_ATOMS: atom_id res chain seq x y z
N MET A 1 23.40 -7.86 -9.38
CA MET A 1 22.21 -7.18 -8.84
C MET A 1 20.98 -7.90 -9.35
N ALA A 2 20.09 -8.35 -8.47
CA ALA A 2 18.79 -8.87 -8.92
C ALA A 2 17.84 -7.70 -9.19
N VAL A 3 17.01 -7.79 -10.25
CA VAL A 3 16.06 -6.73 -10.62
C VAL A 3 14.66 -7.32 -10.70
N GLY A 4 13.75 -6.80 -9.86
CA GLY A 4 12.34 -7.20 -9.88
C GLY A 4 11.65 -6.69 -11.13
N LEU A 5 11.20 -7.60 -11.99
CA LEU A 5 10.55 -7.32 -13.28
C LEU A 5 9.07 -7.62 -13.22
N SER A 6 8.23 -6.65 -13.58
CA SER A 6 6.77 -6.78 -13.67
C SER A 6 6.25 -6.80 -15.13
N GLY A 7 7.16 -6.71 -16.11
CA GLY A 7 6.79 -6.54 -17.52
C GLY A 7 6.25 -5.14 -17.86
N GLY A 8 6.37 -4.16 -16.95
CA GLY A 8 6.05 -2.75 -17.19
C GLY A 8 7.26 -1.91 -17.53
N VAL A 9 7.04 -0.69 -18.06
CA VAL A 9 8.11 0.24 -18.48
C VAL A 9 9.08 0.57 -17.34
N ASP A 10 8.59 0.75 -16.12
CA ASP A 10 9.41 1.15 -14.97
C ASP A 10 10.45 0.10 -14.60
N SER A 11 10.03 -1.15 -14.46
CA SER A 11 10.94 -2.25 -14.17
C SER A 11 11.90 -2.53 -15.33
N SER A 12 11.44 -2.32 -16.57
CA SER A 12 12.26 -2.47 -17.77
C SER A 12 13.36 -1.43 -17.82
N LEU A 13 13.03 -0.16 -17.61
CA LEU A 13 14.05 0.90 -17.56
C LEU A 13 15.03 0.70 -16.41
N THR A 14 14.55 0.26 -15.24
CA THR A 14 15.41 -0.07 -14.09
C THR A 14 16.50 -1.07 -14.47
N ALA A 15 16.14 -2.18 -15.15
CA ALA A 15 17.09 -3.18 -15.60
C ALA A 15 18.08 -2.60 -16.63
N ALA A 16 17.56 -1.87 -17.62
CA ALA A 16 18.37 -1.27 -18.68
C ALA A 16 19.40 -0.26 -18.13
N LEU A 17 19.00 0.61 -17.20
CA LEU A 17 19.91 1.56 -16.54
C LEU A 17 21.04 0.87 -15.78
N LEU A 18 20.72 -0.23 -15.07
CA LEU A 18 21.74 -0.98 -14.34
C LEU A 18 22.70 -1.72 -15.27
N VAL A 19 22.20 -2.30 -16.37
CA VAL A 19 23.07 -2.89 -17.41
C VAL A 19 23.97 -1.84 -18.02
N ALA A 20 23.43 -0.67 -18.40
CA ALA A 20 24.20 0.45 -18.95
C ALA A 20 25.25 0.99 -17.97
N ALA A 21 24.98 0.93 -16.66
CA ALA A 21 25.93 1.27 -15.61
C ALA A 21 26.99 0.16 -15.33
N GLY A 22 26.98 -0.93 -16.09
CA GLY A 22 27.97 -2.01 -15.98
C GLY A 22 27.69 -3.04 -14.88
N TRP A 23 26.49 -3.07 -14.32
CA TRP A 23 26.09 -4.10 -13.35
C TRP A 23 25.85 -5.44 -14.05
N GLN A 24 26.26 -6.54 -13.40
CA GLN A 24 25.76 -7.86 -13.72
C GLN A 24 24.33 -7.97 -13.20
N VAL A 25 23.35 -8.02 -14.09
CA VAL A 25 21.92 -8.01 -13.78
C VAL A 25 21.33 -9.40 -13.95
N GLU A 26 20.52 -9.81 -12.97
CA GLU A 26 19.67 -11.00 -12.99
C GLU A 26 18.21 -10.55 -12.91
N GLY A 27 17.43 -10.80 -13.94
CA GLY A 27 16.00 -10.47 -13.99
C GLY A 27 15.20 -11.45 -13.15
N LEU A 28 14.35 -10.93 -12.24
CA LEU A 28 13.54 -11.74 -11.32
C LEU A 28 12.06 -11.36 -11.45
N THR A 29 11.21 -12.30 -11.81
CA THR A 29 9.76 -12.09 -11.87
C THR A 29 9.03 -12.99 -10.89
N LEU A 30 8.17 -12.40 -10.07
CA LEU A 30 7.27 -13.15 -9.20
C LEU A 30 6.00 -13.51 -9.97
N TRP A 31 5.69 -14.79 -10.02
CA TRP A 31 4.42 -15.27 -10.55
C TRP A 31 3.38 -15.26 -9.42
N LEU A 32 2.48 -14.27 -9.43
CA LEU A 32 1.54 -14.03 -8.33
C LEU A 32 0.16 -14.65 -8.54
N MET A 33 -0.30 -14.73 -9.79
CA MET A 33 -1.64 -15.24 -10.13
C MET A 33 -1.62 -15.99 -11.46
N SER A 34 -2.54 -16.94 -11.62
CA SER A 34 -2.81 -17.59 -12.89
C SER A 34 -3.86 -16.80 -13.67
N GLY A 35 -3.80 -16.77 -15.01
CA GLY A 35 -4.75 -16.09 -15.87
C GLY A 35 -4.14 -14.95 -16.68
N LYS A 36 -4.95 -13.95 -17.04
CA LYS A 36 -4.54 -12.76 -17.81
C LYS A 36 -4.20 -11.58 -16.90
N GLY A 37 -3.32 -10.71 -17.37
CA GLY A 37 -2.95 -9.46 -16.68
C GLY A 37 -1.45 -9.34 -16.39
N ALA A 38 -1.03 -8.13 -15.97
CA ALA A 38 0.37 -7.79 -15.77
C ALA A 38 1.08 -8.63 -14.68
N CYS A 39 0.35 -9.06 -13.64
CA CYS A 39 0.88 -9.92 -12.58
C CYS A 39 0.76 -11.43 -12.89
N CYS A 40 0.42 -11.77 -14.13
CA CYS A 40 0.15 -13.12 -14.65
C CYS A 40 1.04 -13.42 -15.85
N ALA A 41 0.56 -14.27 -16.76
CA ALA A 41 1.32 -14.74 -17.92
C ALA A 41 1.85 -13.62 -18.83
N GLU A 42 1.11 -12.53 -19.03
CA GLU A 42 1.54 -11.41 -19.89
C GLU A 42 2.78 -10.70 -19.33
N GLY A 43 2.81 -10.45 -18.02
CA GLY A 43 3.96 -9.84 -17.37
C GLY A 43 5.21 -10.71 -17.42
N LEU A 44 5.04 -12.04 -17.33
CA LEU A 44 6.14 -13.02 -17.49
C LEU A 44 6.74 -12.98 -18.91
N VAL A 45 5.89 -12.94 -19.94
CA VAL A 45 6.33 -12.87 -21.34
C VAL A 45 7.09 -11.57 -21.63
N ASP A 46 6.56 -10.43 -21.15
CA ASP A 46 7.21 -9.14 -21.34
C ASP A 46 8.55 -9.04 -20.60
N ALA A 47 8.63 -9.60 -19.39
CA ALA A 47 9.87 -9.66 -18.63
C ALA A 47 10.91 -10.56 -19.29
N ALA A 48 10.50 -11.72 -19.80
CA ALA A 48 11.38 -12.62 -20.53
C ALA A 48 11.92 -11.97 -21.82
N GLY A 49 11.05 -11.31 -22.61
CA GLY A 49 11.46 -10.60 -23.82
C GLY A 49 12.38 -9.39 -23.53
N LEU A 50 12.24 -8.73 -22.39
CA LEU A 50 13.17 -7.70 -21.92
C LEU A 50 14.54 -8.31 -21.60
N CYS A 51 14.57 -9.40 -20.83
CA CYS A 51 15.82 -10.06 -20.47
C CYS A 51 16.58 -10.56 -21.71
N GLU A 52 15.85 -11.12 -22.70
CA GLU A 52 16.42 -11.45 -23.99
C GLU A 52 17.02 -10.23 -24.71
N GLN A 53 16.28 -9.11 -24.75
CA GLN A 53 16.73 -7.85 -25.34
C GLN A 53 18.00 -7.32 -24.69
N LEU A 54 18.12 -7.42 -23.37
CA LEU A 54 19.27 -6.94 -22.60
C LEU A 54 20.41 -7.96 -22.49
N GLY A 55 20.20 -9.19 -22.92
CA GLY A 55 21.19 -10.27 -22.80
C GLY A 55 21.46 -10.68 -21.34
N VAL A 56 20.44 -10.65 -20.48
CA VAL A 56 20.55 -10.99 -19.04
C VAL A 56 19.70 -12.22 -18.72
N PRO A 57 20.10 -13.05 -17.71
CA PRO A 57 19.29 -14.17 -17.26
C PRO A 57 17.93 -13.73 -16.71
N HIS A 58 16.93 -14.62 -16.86
CA HIS A 58 15.58 -14.40 -16.33
C HIS A 58 15.15 -15.56 -15.44
N HIS A 59 14.70 -15.24 -14.24
CA HIS A 59 14.24 -16.20 -13.24
C HIS A 59 12.78 -15.91 -12.90
N VAL A 60 11.99 -16.98 -12.78
CA VAL A 60 10.58 -16.90 -12.36
C VAL A 60 10.42 -17.61 -11.04
N VAL A 61 9.92 -16.89 -10.05
CA VAL A 61 9.64 -17.42 -8.71
C VAL A 61 8.14 -17.59 -8.56
N ASP A 62 7.68 -18.81 -8.36
CA ASP A 62 6.27 -19.09 -8.09
C ASP A 62 5.91 -18.62 -6.67
N SER A 63 5.15 -17.54 -6.61
CA SER A 63 4.70 -16.91 -5.37
C SER A 63 3.18 -16.91 -5.23
N ARG A 64 2.48 -17.75 -6.02
CA ARG A 64 1.01 -17.78 -6.06
C ARG A 64 0.39 -18.16 -4.74
N GLU A 65 0.91 -19.20 -4.09
CA GLU A 65 0.42 -19.65 -2.78
C GLU A 65 0.63 -18.57 -1.72
N ARG A 66 1.83 -18.00 -1.65
CA ARG A 66 2.15 -16.91 -0.71
C ARG A 66 1.29 -15.66 -0.95
N PHE A 67 1.02 -15.34 -2.22
CA PHE A 67 0.12 -14.23 -2.56
C PHE A 67 -1.31 -14.51 -2.12
N ARG A 68 -1.81 -15.73 -2.33
CA ARG A 68 -3.13 -16.14 -1.87
C ARG A 68 -3.27 -15.99 -0.36
N GLU A 69 -2.34 -16.54 0.41
CA GLU A 69 -2.38 -16.51 1.88
C GLU A 69 -2.21 -15.10 2.45
N GLN A 70 -1.21 -14.35 1.94
CA GLN A 70 -0.84 -13.07 2.53
C GLN A 70 -1.69 -11.91 2.05
N ILE A 71 -2.28 -11.98 0.84
CA ILE A 71 -2.97 -10.86 0.22
C ILE A 71 -4.44 -11.14 -0.02
N VAL A 72 -4.78 -12.26 -0.67
CA VAL A 72 -6.18 -12.57 -0.98
C VAL A 72 -6.97 -12.81 0.31
N GLU A 73 -6.50 -13.70 1.16
CA GLU A 73 -7.17 -14.01 2.44
C GLU A 73 -7.23 -12.79 3.35
N PHE A 74 -6.15 -12.00 3.43
CA PHE A 74 -6.13 -10.76 4.21
C PHE A 74 -7.19 -9.76 3.73
N LEU A 75 -7.36 -9.59 2.41
CA LEU A 75 -8.39 -8.73 1.86
C LEU A 75 -9.80 -9.24 2.18
N VAL A 76 -10.06 -10.51 1.89
CA VAL A 76 -11.37 -11.14 2.11
C VAL A 76 -11.79 -11.00 3.58
N GLN A 77 -10.93 -11.41 4.52
CA GLN A 77 -11.19 -11.30 5.96
C GLN A 77 -11.42 -9.85 6.42
N GLY A 78 -10.63 -8.91 5.89
CA GLY A 78 -10.79 -7.50 6.23
C GLY A 78 -12.12 -6.94 5.77
N TYR A 79 -12.50 -7.16 4.53
CA TYR A 79 -13.77 -6.68 3.99
C TYR A 79 -14.98 -7.35 4.65
N GLU A 80 -14.95 -8.67 4.87
CA GLU A 80 -15.97 -9.39 5.64
C GLU A 80 -16.15 -8.79 7.03
N GLY A 81 -15.05 -8.41 7.67
CA GLY A 81 -15.06 -7.73 8.96
C GLY A 81 -15.48 -6.26 8.91
N GLY A 82 -15.78 -5.65 7.76
CA GLY A 82 -16.12 -4.21 7.64
C GLY A 82 -14.90 -3.28 7.79
N VAL A 83 -13.73 -3.75 7.41
CA VAL A 83 -12.49 -2.96 7.30
C VAL A 83 -12.13 -2.84 5.83
N THR A 84 -11.54 -1.73 5.42
CA THR A 84 -11.01 -1.57 4.05
C THR A 84 -9.48 -1.72 4.08
N PRO A 85 -8.94 -2.95 3.89
CA PRO A 85 -7.50 -3.18 4.02
C PRO A 85 -6.70 -2.49 2.93
N LEU A 86 -5.43 -2.18 3.24
CA LEU A 86 -4.43 -1.72 2.27
C LEU A 86 -3.49 -2.89 1.91
N PRO A 87 -3.71 -3.61 0.79
CA PRO A 87 -2.92 -4.79 0.47
C PRO A 87 -1.52 -4.46 -0.04
N CYS A 88 -1.30 -3.30 -0.69
CA CYS A 88 -0.07 -3.00 -1.42
C CYS A 88 1.17 -2.93 -0.51
N SER A 89 1.08 -2.30 0.66
CA SER A 89 2.20 -2.24 1.60
C SER A 89 2.55 -3.63 2.14
N ARG A 90 1.53 -4.42 2.52
CA ARG A 90 1.71 -5.82 2.93
C ARG A 90 2.31 -6.67 1.80
N CYS A 91 1.82 -6.50 0.56
CA CYS A 91 2.34 -7.21 -0.61
C CYS A 91 3.83 -6.87 -0.85
N ASN A 92 4.20 -5.60 -0.75
CA ASN A 92 5.60 -5.20 -0.87
C ASN A 92 6.47 -5.90 0.18
N ARG A 93 6.04 -5.97 1.45
CA ARG A 93 6.80 -6.62 2.52
C ARG A 93 6.78 -8.15 2.41
N GLU A 94 5.59 -8.77 2.39
CA GLU A 94 5.43 -10.21 2.61
C GLU A 94 5.56 -11.05 1.34
N VAL A 95 5.29 -10.45 0.18
CA VAL A 95 5.25 -11.20 -1.09
C VAL A 95 6.36 -10.79 -2.03
N LYS A 96 6.70 -9.49 -2.08
CA LYS A 96 7.69 -9.00 -3.05
C LYS A 96 9.09 -8.94 -2.45
N PHE A 97 9.40 -7.93 -1.65
CA PHE A 97 10.80 -7.62 -1.30
C PHE A 97 11.46 -8.69 -0.43
N THR A 98 10.83 -9.11 0.65
CA THR A 98 11.44 -10.12 1.53
C THR A 98 11.68 -11.44 0.80
N PRO A 99 10.68 -12.05 0.11
CA PRO A 99 10.91 -13.30 -0.61
C PRO A 99 11.88 -13.18 -1.79
N MET A 100 11.86 -12.05 -2.53
CA MET A 100 12.83 -11.84 -3.61
C MET A 100 14.25 -11.77 -3.07
N LEU A 101 14.48 -11.10 -1.94
CA LEU A 101 15.79 -11.03 -1.31
C LEU A 101 16.26 -12.40 -0.81
N GLU A 102 15.37 -13.14 -0.15
CA GLU A 102 15.67 -14.50 0.35
C GLU A 102 16.02 -15.43 -0.81
N TRP A 103 15.23 -15.42 -1.87
CA TRP A 103 15.47 -16.25 -3.05
C TRP A 103 16.76 -15.87 -3.79
N ALA A 104 16.97 -14.57 -4.03
CA ALA A 104 18.16 -14.09 -4.74
C ALA A 104 19.46 -14.39 -3.94
N GLU A 105 19.41 -14.35 -2.63
CA GLU A 105 20.54 -14.70 -1.78
C GLU A 105 20.80 -16.21 -1.80
N ALA A 106 19.76 -17.03 -1.67
CA ALA A 106 19.87 -18.49 -1.63
C ALA A 106 20.32 -19.10 -2.97
N GLU A 107 19.71 -18.67 -4.09
CA GLU A 107 19.92 -19.28 -5.39
C GLU A 107 21.03 -18.62 -6.22
N LEU A 108 21.27 -17.31 -6.02
CA LEU A 108 22.21 -16.53 -6.83
C LEU A 108 23.36 -15.92 -6.03
N GLY A 109 23.36 -16.00 -4.71
CA GLY A 109 24.32 -15.30 -3.85
C GLY A 109 24.22 -13.78 -3.93
N ILE A 110 23.07 -13.24 -4.36
CA ILE A 110 22.86 -11.80 -4.55
C ILE A 110 22.14 -11.21 -3.34
N SER A 111 22.77 -10.25 -2.68
CA SER A 111 22.25 -9.63 -1.45
C SER A 111 21.46 -8.33 -1.66
N ARG A 112 21.33 -7.82 -2.88
CA ARG A 112 20.66 -6.55 -3.19
C ARG A 112 19.70 -6.67 -4.35
N ILE A 113 18.55 -5.99 -4.24
CA ILE A 113 17.51 -5.97 -5.28
C ILE A 113 17.23 -4.53 -5.72
N ALA A 114 17.09 -4.33 -7.02
CA ALA A 114 16.55 -3.11 -7.59
C ALA A 114 15.12 -3.33 -8.11
N THR A 115 14.32 -2.29 -8.06
CA THR A 115 12.96 -2.29 -8.64
C THR A 115 12.59 -0.91 -9.18
N GLY A 116 11.58 -0.86 -10.06
CA GLY A 116 11.06 0.35 -10.68
C GLY A 116 10.14 1.20 -9.79
N HIS A 117 10.31 1.18 -8.47
CA HIS A 117 9.52 2.03 -7.60
C HIS A 117 10.04 3.48 -7.59
N TYR A 118 9.09 4.43 -7.62
CA TYR A 118 9.38 5.86 -7.46
C TYR A 118 9.47 6.18 -5.96
N ALA A 119 10.60 5.92 -5.39
CA ALA A 119 11.00 6.24 -4.03
C ALA A 119 12.52 6.32 -3.96
N ARG A 120 13.08 6.87 -2.87
CA ARG A 120 14.52 6.98 -2.69
C ARG A 120 14.92 6.37 -1.34
N VAL A 121 16.13 5.83 -1.29
CA VAL A 121 16.72 5.29 -0.06
C VAL A 121 18.10 5.91 0.11
N ARG A 122 18.39 6.39 1.32
CA ARG A 122 19.73 6.83 1.70
C ARG A 122 20.10 6.38 3.09
N LEU A 123 21.36 6.20 3.35
CA LEU A 123 21.88 6.02 4.70
C LEU A 123 21.99 7.39 5.38
N ALA A 124 21.49 7.52 6.59
CA ALA A 124 21.61 8.76 7.36
C ALA A 124 22.99 8.88 7.98
N ASP A 125 23.71 9.96 7.68
CA ASP A 125 25.12 10.14 8.03
C ASP A 125 25.30 10.72 9.45
N ALA A 126 24.31 11.46 9.98
CA ALA A 126 24.46 12.20 11.21
C ALA A 126 23.16 12.34 12.04
N GLY A 127 23.32 12.75 13.29
CA GLY A 127 22.21 13.03 14.21
C GLY A 127 21.56 11.77 14.78
N ALA A 128 20.36 11.94 15.37
CA ALA A 128 19.60 10.85 15.99
C ALA A 128 19.18 9.73 15.01
N ARG A 129 19.39 9.93 13.71
CA ARG A 129 19.05 8.98 12.63
C ARG A 129 20.27 8.26 12.06
N ALA A 130 21.48 8.57 12.56
CA ALA A 130 22.74 8.00 12.05
C ALA A 130 22.69 6.47 11.99
N GLY A 131 23.17 5.90 10.88
CA GLY A 131 23.19 4.46 10.65
C GLY A 131 21.86 3.82 10.26
N ARG A 132 20.75 4.59 10.18
CA ARG A 132 19.47 4.10 9.67
C ARG A 132 19.32 4.40 8.17
N HIS A 133 18.76 3.45 7.45
CA HIS A 133 18.33 3.69 6.08
C HIS A 133 17.01 4.47 6.12
N GLN A 134 17.01 5.63 5.49
CA GLN A 134 15.85 6.49 5.35
C GLN A 134 15.14 6.15 4.03
N LEU A 135 13.81 6.03 4.11
CA LEU A 135 12.95 6.02 2.93
C LEU A 135 12.52 7.45 2.66
N LEU A 136 12.62 7.90 1.40
CA LEU A 136 12.22 9.21 0.98
C LEU A 136 11.19 9.13 -0.15
N ARG A 137 10.39 10.18 -0.30
CA ARG A 137 9.51 10.36 -1.46
C ARG A 137 10.30 10.28 -2.76
N GLY A 138 9.68 9.79 -3.81
CA GLY A 138 10.17 9.94 -5.18
C GLY A 138 10.17 11.41 -5.61
N LEU A 139 11.03 11.77 -6.55
CA LEU A 139 11.07 13.13 -7.10
C LEU A 139 9.76 13.48 -7.81
N ASP A 140 9.17 12.55 -8.54
CA ASP A 140 7.84 12.70 -9.14
C ASP A 140 6.75 12.57 -8.08
N VAL A 141 6.20 13.70 -7.63
CA VAL A 141 5.15 13.75 -6.59
C VAL A 141 3.85 13.05 -7.01
N HIS A 142 3.59 12.91 -8.32
CA HIS A 142 2.41 12.24 -8.83
C HIS A 142 2.59 10.72 -8.92
N LYS A 143 3.84 10.26 -8.90
CA LYS A 143 4.21 8.84 -8.98
C LYS A 143 4.85 8.33 -7.69
N ASP A 144 5.04 9.18 -6.67
CA ASP A 144 5.61 8.79 -5.39
C ASP A 144 4.90 7.56 -4.81
N GLN A 145 5.68 6.51 -4.54
CA GLN A 145 5.21 5.24 -4.02
C GLN A 145 5.71 4.98 -2.58
N SER A 146 6.34 5.96 -1.96
CA SER A 146 6.84 5.85 -0.59
C SER A 146 5.73 5.47 0.40
N TYR A 147 4.49 5.91 0.14
CA TYR A 147 3.29 5.54 0.89
C TYR A 147 3.09 4.02 0.99
N PHE A 148 3.42 3.24 -0.05
CA PHE A 148 3.26 1.78 -0.04
C PHE A 148 4.49 1.04 0.48
N LEU A 149 5.58 1.77 0.75
CA LEU A 149 6.85 1.21 1.20
C LEU A 149 7.11 1.43 2.71
N TYR A 150 6.22 2.16 3.40
CA TYR A 150 6.34 2.46 4.83
C TYR A 150 6.47 1.21 5.70
N ASP A 151 5.99 0.08 5.21
CA ASP A 151 5.91 -1.17 5.96
C ASP A 151 7.19 -2.02 5.89
N LEU A 152 8.22 -1.56 5.16
CA LEU A 152 9.47 -2.30 4.98
C LEU A 152 10.38 -2.21 6.21
N PRO A 153 10.90 -3.37 6.70
CA PRO A 153 11.89 -3.38 7.77
C PRO A 153 13.23 -2.76 7.33
N GLN A 154 14.01 -2.24 8.28
CA GLN A 154 15.33 -1.68 8.03
C GLN A 154 16.27 -2.66 7.31
N ALA A 155 16.26 -3.94 7.70
CA ALA A 155 17.09 -4.98 7.08
C ALA A 155 16.77 -5.20 5.59
N VAL A 156 15.51 -5.03 5.20
CA VAL A 156 15.07 -5.08 3.79
C VAL A 156 15.45 -3.78 3.09
N LEU A 157 15.11 -2.63 3.67
CA LEU A 157 15.35 -1.32 3.06
C LEU A 157 16.84 -1.08 2.74
N ALA A 158 17.76 -1.57 3.61
CA ALA A 158 19.21 -1.49 3.42
C ALA A 158 19.70 -2.21 2.14
N ARG A 159 18.91 -3.12 1.61
CA ARG A 159 19.25 -3.99 0.48
C ARG A 159 18.54 -3.60 -0.81
N LEU A 160 17.72 -2.52 -0.78
CA LEU A 160 16.93 -2.06 -1.92
C LEU A 160 17.58 -0.90 -2.65
N VAL A 161 17.40 -0.89 -3.98
CA VAL A 161 17.81 0.19 -4.88
C VAL A 161 16.61 0.57 -5.75
N PHE A 162 16.34 1.86 -5.82
CA PHE A 162 15.24 2.43 -6.63
C PHE A 162 15.80 3.42 -7.66
N PRO A 163 16.28 2.95 -8.82
CA PRO A 163 16.91 3.81 -9.82
C PRO A 163 16.01 4.92 -10.37
N LEU A 164 14.68 4.71 -10.34
CA LEU A 164 13.70 5.68 -10.83
C LEU A 164 13.29 6.74 -9.80
N GLY A 165 13.82 6.66 -8.58
CA GLY A 165 13.45 7.58 -7.51
C GLY A 165 13.79 9.04 -7.77
N GLU A 166 14.78 9.30 -8.62
CA GLU A 166 15.23 10.65 -9.05
C GLU A 166 14.70 11.05 -10.42
N LEU A 167 13.82 10.25 -11.05
CA LEU A 167 13.25 10.50 -12.36
C LEU A 167 11.77 10.87 -12.26
N THR A 168 11.29 11.67 -13.22
CA THR A 168 9.86 11.83 -13.45
C THR A 168 9.35 10.74 -14.39
N LYS A 169 8.04 10.52 -14.41
CA LYS A 169 7.45 9.54 -15.32
C LYS A 169 7.63 9.89 -16.82
N PRO A 170 7.50 11.16 -17.23
CA PRO A 170 7.89 11.57 -18.58
C PRO A 170 9.34 11.21 -18.92
N ASP A 171 10.30 11.48 -18.03
CA ASP A 171 11.72 11.15 -18.25
C ASP A 171 11.91 9.63 -18.37
N THR A 172 11.28 8.86 -17.50
CA THR A 172 11.29 7.39 -17.56
C THR A 172 10.84 6.88 -18.94
N ARG A 173 9.78 7.46 -19.52
CA ARG A 173 9.31 7.04 -20.86
C ARG A 173 10.25 7.47 -21.96
N LEU A 174 10.78 8.70 -21.90
CA LEU A 174 11.76 9.21 -22.88
C LEU A 174 13.03 8.35 -22.89
N GLU A 175 13.58 8.02 -21.71
CA GLU A 175 14.76 7.16 -21.61
C GLU A 175 14.47 5.73 -22.09
N ALA A 176 13.30 5.17 -21.75
CA ALA A 176 12.90 3.87 -22.23
C ALA A 176 12.74 3.81 -23.76
N GLU A 177 12.22 4.88 -24.37
CA GLU A 177 12.14 5.01 -25.83
C GLU A 177 13.54 5.18 -26.47
N ALA A 178 14.40 5.99 -25.87
CA ALA A 178 15.77 6.20 -26.37
C ALA A 178 16.60 4.91 -26.33
N LEU A 179 16.35 4.03 -25.34
CA LEU A 179 16.97 2.71 -25.25
C LEU A 179 16.25 1.63 -26.08
N GLY A 180 15.20 1.99 -26.81
CA GLY A 180 14.45 1.08 -27.68
C GLY A 180 13.75 -0.05 -26.93
N LEU A 181 13.36 0.17 -25.67
CA LEU A 181 12.69 -0.85 -24.85
C LEU A 181 11.29 -1.14 -25.41
N ARG A 182 10.97 -2.42 -25.60
CA ARG A 182 9.65 -2.87 -26.10
C ARG A 182 8.49 -2.38 -25.24
N THR A 183 8.73 -2.19 -23.95
CA THR A 183 7.73 -1.77 -22.95
C THR A 183 7.55 -0.24 -22.86
N ALA A 184 8.34 0.56 -23.56
CA ALA A 184 8.34 2.04 -23.44
C ALA A 184 6.95 2.67 -23.59
N ARG A 185 6.11 2.15 -24.49
CA ARG A 185 4.75 2.63 -24.78
C ARG A 185 3.65 1.83 -24.09
N LYS A 186 4.00 0.82 -23.27
CA LYS A 186 3.02 -0.02 -22.59
C LYS A 186 2.18 0.84 -21.62
N PRO A 187 0.84 0.70 -21.61
CA PRO A 187 -0.03 1.33 -20.62
C PRO A 187 0.34 0.89 -19.19
N GLU A 188 0.09 1.77 -18.22
CA GLU A 188 0.26 1.45 -16.81
C GLU A 188 -1.02 0.86 -16.23
N SER A 189 -0.87 -0.09 -15.30
CA SER A 189 -1.98 -0.49 -14.44
C SER A 189 -2.35 0.69 -13.54
N GLN A 190 -3.64 1.02 -13.49
CA GLN A 190 -4.16 2.16 -12.71
C GLN A 190 -4.75 1.72 -11.38
N ASP A 191 -5.18 0.46 -11.28
CA ASP A 191 -5.89 -0.12 -10.14
C ASP A 191 -5.05 -1.18 -9.40
N LEU A 192 -5.62 -1.73 -8.34
CA LEU A 192 -5.07 -2.88 -7.66
C LEU A 192 -5.00 -4.07 -8.64
N CYS A 193 -3.89 -4.80 -8.61
CA CYS A 193 -3.69 -5.96 -9.50
C CYS A 193 -4.83 -7.00 -9.43
N LEU A 194 -5.47 -7.15 -8.27
CA LEU A 194 -6.65 -8.01 -8.10
C LEU A 194 -7.90 -7.45 -8.78
N ALA A 195 -8.11 -6.13 -8.72
CA ALA A 195 -9.19 -5.48 -9.43
C ALA A 195 -8.99 -5.54 -10.96
N ASP A 196 -7.76 -5.30 -11.43
CA ASP A 196 -7.41 -5.48 -12.85
C ASP A 196 -7.66 -6.92 -13.32
N HIS A 197 -7.31 -7.92 -12.49
CA HIS A 197 -7.47 -9.35 -12.81
C HIS A 197 -8.94 -9.78 -12.89
N HIS A 198 -9.78 -9.33 -11.96
CA HIS A 198 -11.20 -9.69 -11.87
C HIS A 198 -12.14 -8.71 -12.58
N GLY A 199 -11.62 -7.61 -13.16
CA GLY A 199 -12.38 -6.55 -13.80
C GLY A 199 -12.88 -5.48 -12.84
N SER A 200 -13.02 -5.76 -11.55
CA SER A 200 -13.31 -4.79 -10.50
C SER A 200 -13.04 -5.39 -9.11
N MET A 201 -12.90 -4.52 -8.11
CA MET A 201 -12.81 -4.94 -6.71
C MET A 201 -14.09 -5.64 -6.23
N LYS A 202 -15.26 -5.19 -6.71
CA LYS A 202 -16.53 -5.85 -6.43
C LYS A 202 -16.55 -7.27 -6.97
N ALA A 203 -16.19 -7.47 -8.24
CA ALA A 203 -16.16 -8.81 -8.85
C ALA A 203 -15.16 -9.75 -8.14
N PHE A 204 -14.03 -9.20 -7.67
CA PHE A 204 -13.10 -9.96 -6.83
C PHE A 204 -13.77 -10.42 -5.52
N LEU A 205 -14.39 -9.52 -4.78
CA LEU A 205 -15.03 -9.85 -3.49
C LEU A 205 -16.21 -10.81 -3.66
N ASP A 206 -17.04 -10.61 -4.68
CA ASP A 206 -18.16 -11.50 -5.01
C ASP A 206 -17.72 -12.94 -5.33
N ALA A 207 -16.47 -13.16 -5.76
CA ALA A 207 -15.94 -14.49 -5.98
C ALA A 207 -15.56 -15.25 -4.70
N TYR A 208 -15.39 -14.53 -3.59
CA TYR A 208 -14.95 -15.10 -2.30
C TYR A 208 -16.01 -14.99 -1.20
N LEU A 209 -16.87 -13.97 -1.24
CA LEU A 209 -17.86 -13.69 -0.23
C LEU A 209 -19.27 -13.89 -0.79
N PRO A 210 -20.12 -14.72 -0.17
CA PRO A 210 -21.50 -14.87 -0.58
C PRO A 210 -22.28 -13.59 -0.28
N PRO A 211 -23.30 -13.22 -1.10
CA PRO A 211 -24.17 -12.10 -0.80
C PRO A 211 -24.80 -12.21 0.59
N ARG A 212 -24.73 -11.13 1.36
CA ARG A 212 -25.30 -11.06 2.70
C ARG A 212 -26.12 -9.80 2.86
N GLN A 213 -27.45 -9.93 2.80
CA GLN A 213 -28.35 -8.78 2.97
C GLN A 213 -28.15 -8.10 4.32
N GLY A 214 -28.17 -6.76 4.31
CA GLY A 214 -28.03 -5.93 5.49
C GLY A 214 -28.72 -4.58 5.32
N GLN A 215 -28.62 -3.74 6.35
CA GLN A 215 -29.31 -2.47 6.41
C GLN A 215 -28.32 -1.30 6.28
N ILE A 216 -28.78 -0.27 5.56
CA ILE A 216 -28.15 1.06 5.59
C ILE A 216 -28.91 1.88 6.62
N VAL A 217 -28.20 2.37 7.63
CA VAL A 217 -28.80 3.06 8.78
C VAL A 217 -28.13 4.41 9.04
N LEU A 218 -28.87 5.35 9.62
CA LEU A 218 -28.30 6.56 10.22
C LEU A 218 -27.60 6.23 11.55
N ALA A 219 -26.89 7.21 12.12
CA ALA A 219 -26.20 7.05 13.39
C ALA A 219 -27.13 6.69 14.57
N ASP A 220 -28.38 7.15 14.53
CA ASP A 220 -29.44 6.86 15.52
C ASP A 220 -30.11 5.47 15.31
N GLY A 221 -29.70 4.72 14.28
CA GLY A 221 -30.26 3.42 13.94
C GLY A 221 -31.45 3.45 12.98
N THR A 222 -31.90 4.61 12.54
CA THR A 222 -32.97 4.74 11.54
C THR A 222 -32.59 4.06 10.24
N VAL A 223 -33.39 3.09 9.78
CA VAL A 223 -33.15 2.38 8.51
C VAL A 223 -33.52 3.28 7.34
N VAL A 224 -32.58 3.51 6.43
CA VAL A 224 -32.75 4.37 5.25
C VAL A 224 -32.54 3.61 3.94
N GLY A 225 -32.11 2.34 3.99
CA GLY A 225 -31.94 1.49 2.82
C GLY A 225 -31.47 0.09 3.18
N GLU A 226 -31.23 -0.71 2.13
CA GLU A 226 -30.73 -2.08 2.23
C GLU A 226 -29.53 -2.28 1.31
N HIS A 227 -28.73 -3.31 1.55
CA HIS A 227 -27.60 -3.71 0.71
C HIS A 227 -27.40 -5.23 0.70
N ASP A 228 -26.64 -5.74 -0.26
CA ASP A 228 -26.37 -7.19 -0.48
C ASP A 228 -24.99 -7.63 0.02
N GLY A 229 -24.21 -6.70 0.59
CA GLY A 229 -22.89 -7.00 1.14
C GLY A 229 -22.23 -5.72 1.64
N ILE A 230 -21.76 -5.75 2.89
CA ILE A 230 -21.03 -4.64 3.54
C ILE A 230 -19.68 -4.39 2.84
N GLU A 231 -19.12 -5.42 2.24
CA GLU A 231 -17.85 -5.42 1.50
C GLU A 231 -17.87 -4.52 0.25
N HIS A 232 -19.04 -4.17 -0.24
CA HIS A 232 -19.21 -3.25 -1.38
C HIS A 232 -19.10 -1.77 -1.00
N PHE A 233 -18.96 -1.48 0.30
CA PHE A 233 -18.94 -0.12 0.81
C PHE A 233 -17.56 0.23 1.41
N THR A 234 -17.23 1.50 1.32
CA THR A 234 -16.00 2.06 1.91
C THR A 234 -16.34 3.35 2.65
N ILE A 235 -15.69 3.59 3.79
CA ILE A 235 -15.87 4.83 4.56
C ILE A 235 -15.53 6.05 3.69
N GLY A 236 -16.43 7.05 3.70
CA GLY A 236 -16.39 8.22 2.85
C GLY A 236 -17.14 8.09 1.52
N GLN A 237 -17.59 6.90 1.15
CA GLN A 237 -18.36 6.68 -0.06
C GLN A 237 -19.68 7.45 -0.02
N ARG A 238 -19.99 8.18 -1.12
CA ARG A 238 -21.24 8.92 -1.32
C ARG A 238 -22.11 8.32 -2.42
N LYS A 239 -21.46 7.88 -3.51
CA LYS A 239 -22.17 7.36 -4.68
C LYS A 239 -22.48 5.88 -4.50
N GLY A 240 -23.60 5.42 -5.10
CA GLY A 240 -23.95 4.00 -5.10
C GLY A 240 -24.54 3.48 -3.79
N LEU A 241 -25.01 4.37 -2.89
CA LEU A 241 -25.69 3.96 -1.65
C LEU A 241 -27.12 3.48 -1.89
N GLY A 242 -27.76 3.90 -2.98
CA GLY A 242 -29.16 3.56 -3.26
C GLY A 242 -30.18 4.20 -2.31
N VAL A 243 -29.77 5.21 -1.54
CA VAL A 243 -30.58 5.87 -0.51
C VAL A 243 -31.03 7.23 -1.01
N ALA A 244 -32.35 7.51 -0.88
CA ALA A 244 -32.94 8.84 -1.09
C ALA A 244 -33.04 9.57 0.26
N TRP A 245 -32.38 10.70 0.38
CA TRP A 245 -32.34 11.53 1.61
C TRP A 245 -32.34 13.01 1.25
N SER A 246 -32.65 13.88 2.22
CA SER A 246 -32.75 15.34 2.01
C SER A 246 -31.42 16.00 1.65
N GLU A 247 -30.30 15.39 2.05
CA GLU A 247 -28.94 15.84 1.76
C GLU A 247 -28.02 14.65 1.43
N PRO A 248 -26.84 14.87 0.81
CA PRO A 248 -25.93 13.78 0.49
C PRO A 248 -25.42 13.07 1.74
N LEU A 249 -25.65 11.76 1.81
CA LEU A 249 -25.11 10.88 2.85
C LEU A 249 -23.77 10.28 2.45
N HIS A 250 -22.94 10.03 3.45
CA HIS A 250 -21.63 9.38 3.32
C HIS A 250 -21.54 8.20 4.29
N VAL A 251 -20.89 7.13 3.86
CA VAL A 251 -20.55 6.02 4.77
C VAL A 251 -19.58 6.53 5.83
N VAL A 252 -19.95 6.40 7.10
CA VAL A 252 -19.14 6.84 8.24
C VAL A 252 -18.64 5.69 9.09
N ARG A 253 -19.30 4.52 9.02
CA ARG A 253 -18.89 3.29 9.72
C ARG A 253 -19.43 2.07 8.99
N LEU A 254 -18.64 1.00 9.01
CA LEU A 254 -19.04 -0.34 8.59
C LEU A 254 -19.08 -1.24 9.82
N ASP A 255 -20.23 -1.82 10.09
CA ASP A 255 -20.43 -2.73 11.23
C ASP A 255 -20.54 -4.16 10.73
N GLY A 256 -19.41 -4.87 10.67
CA GLY A 256 -19.35 -6.24 10.18
C GLY A 256 -20.13 -7.23 11.06
N ALA A 257 -20.21 -6.98 12.38
CA ALA A 257 -20.92 -7.87 13.29
C ALA A 257 -22.45 -7.84 13.07
N MET A 258 -22.99 -6.63 12.87
CA MET A 258 -24.41 -6.41 12.62
C MET A 258 -24.76 -6.40 11.12
N ASN A 259 -23.77 -6.52 10.24
CA ASN A 259 -23.91 -6.36 8.79
C ASN A 259 -24.66 -5.07 8.43
N ARG A 260 -24.19 -3.93 8.96
CA ARG A 260 -24.80 -2.61 8.76
C ARG A 260 -23.82 -1.61 8.17
N VAL A 261 -24.33 -0.82 7.23
CA VAL A 261 -23.63 0.35 6.69
C VAL A 261 -24.21 1.59 7.37
N VAL A 262 -23.42 2.26 8.20
CA VAL A 262 -23.83 3.49 8.87
C VAL A 262 -23.47 4.68 8.01
N VAL A 263 -24.46 5.52 7.73
CA VAL A 263 -24.33 6.71 6.90
C VAL A 263 -24.71 7.98 7.67
N ALA A 264 -24.09 9.09 7.31
CA ALA A 264 -24.37 10.39 7.91
C ALA A 264 -24.10 11.53 6.91
N PRO A 265 -24.60 12.75 7.17
CA PRO A 265 -24.20 13.94 6.45
C PRO A 265 -22.67 14.19 6.55
N ARG A 266 -22.14 14.95 5.58
CA ARG A 266 -20.69 15.20 5.48
C ARG A 266 -20.08 15.80 6.76
N ALA A 267 -20.81 16.69 7.43
CA ALA A 267 -20.35 17.35 8.64
C ALA A 267 -20.03 16.35 9.78
N GLU A 268 -20.79 15.26 9.87
CA GLU A 268 -20.61 14.22 10.89
C GLU A 268 -19.54 13.17 10.51
N ALA A 269 -19.05 13.20 9.27
CA ALA A 269 -18.04 12.29 8.76
C ALA A 269 -16.60 12.79 8.97
N ALA A 270 -16.42 14.03 9.40
CA ALA A 270 -15.12 14.62 9.73
C ALA A 270 -14.60 14.07 11.07
N ARG A 271 -13.28 13.97 11.20
CA ARG A 271 -12.61 13.48 12.42
C ARG A 271 -11.41 14.38 12.73
N SER A 272 -11.28 14.76 13.99
CA SER A 272 -10.13 15.51 14.51
C SER A 272 -8.89 14.63 14.81
N GLY A 273 -9.04 13.30 14.73
CA GLY A 273 -7.93 12.39 14.99
C GLY A 273 -8.28 10.92 14.74
N CYS A 274 -7.28 10.07 14.92
CA CYS A 274 -7.46 8.61 14.89
C CYS A 274 -6.38 7.90 15.72
N VAL A 275 -6.59 6.62 15.99
CA VAL A 275 -5.55 5.75 16.57
C VAL A 275 -4.92 4.95 15.43
N VAL A 276 -3.60 4.84 15.47
CA VAL A 276 -2.80 4.05 14.54
C VAL A 276 -2.09 2.96 15.33
N GLY A 277 -2.14 1.74 14.86
CA GLY A 277 -1.46 0.59 15.46
C GLY A 277 -0.53 -0.12 14.47
N ALA A 278 0.17 -1.13 14.95
CA ALA A 278 1.16 -1.89 14.19
C ALA A 278 2.18 -0.98 13.48
N ILE A 279 2.66 0.06 14.16
CA ILE A 279 3.52 1.08 13.58
C ILE A 279 4.91 0.49 13.29
N ASN A 280 5.38 0.68 12.06
CA ASN A 280 6.74 0.47 11.63
C ASN A 280 7.50 1.81 11.60
N TRP A 281 8.53 1.94 12.44
CA TRP A 281 9.41 3.11 12.46
C TRP A 281 10.61 2.89 11.54
N ILE A 282 10.67 3.67 10.46
CA ILE A 282 11.73 3.53 9.44
C ILE A 282 12.92 4.44 9.75
N SER A 283 12.71 5.75 9.54
CA SER A 283 13.81 6.71 9.51
C SER A 283 14.17 7.27 10.89
N ILE A 284 13.37 6.98 11.90
CA ILE A 284 13.60 7.36 13.30
C ILE A 284 13.36 6.16 14.22
N PRO A 285 13.91 6.14 15.44
CA PRO A 285 13.45 5.25 16.49
C PRO A 285 12.01 5.61 16.92
N PRO A 286 11.30 4.72 17.63
CA PRO A 286 10.02 5.07 18.24
C PRO A 286 10.14 6.33 19.12
N PRO A 287 9.29 7.36 18.92
CA PRO A 287 9.33 8.54 19.76
C PRO A 287 8.78 8.23 21.16
N GLU A 288 9.39 8.82 22.18
CA GLU A 288 8.97 8.70 23.59
C GLU A 288 8.08 9.87 24.03
N ALA A 289 8.00 10.94 23.24
CA ALA A 289 7.24 12.15 23.50
C ALA A 289 6.39 12.52 22.26
N PRO A 290 5.38 13.39 22.42
CA PRO A 290 4.60 13.90 21.30
C PRO A 290 5.51 14.51 20.21
N LEU A 291 5.16 14.25 18.95
CA LEU A 291 5.93 14.67 17.78
C LEU A 291 5.01 15.35 16.75
N GLU A 292 5.38 16.57 16.34
CA GLU A 292 4.74 17.25 15.21
C GLU A 292 5.27 16.67 13.89
N LEU A 293 4.35 16.35 12.96
CA LEU A 293 4.67 15.71 11.70
C LEU A 293 3.58 15.98 10.66
N GLU A 294 3.85 15.58 9.43
CA GLU A 294 2.84 15.47 8.40
C GLU A 294 2.37 14.02 8.29
N VAL A 295 1.07 13.80 8.10
CA VAL A 295 0.51 12.46 7.92
C VAL A 295 -0.31 12.37 6.64
N GLN A 296 -0.09 11.29 5.90
CA GLN A 296 -0.91 10.92 4.75
C GLN A 296 -1.78 9.71 5.13
N VAL A 297 -3.10 9.91 5.17
CA VAL A 297 -4.07 8.91 5.63
C VAL A 297 -4.73 8.13 4.48
N ARG A 298 -4.39 8.48 3.26
CA ARG A 298 -4.85 7.81 2.04
C ARG A 298 -3.85 8.04 0.92
N TYR A 299 -3.63 7.04 0.09
CA TYR A 299 -2.85 7.22 -1.14
C TYR A 299 -3.48 8.34 -2.01
N ARG A 300 -2.64 9.19 -2.59
CA ARG A 300 -3.03 10.39 -3.38
C ARG A 300 -3.73 11.50 -2.60
N SER A 301 -3.91 11.42 -1.27
CA SER A 301 -4.29 12.60 -0.49
C SER A 301 -3.06 13.47 -0.22
N ALA A 302 -3.27 14.78 -0.09
CA ALA A 302 -2.22 15.65 0.43
C ALA A 302 -1.89 15.24 1.87
N PRO A 303 -0.62 15.32 2.30
CA PRO A 303 -0.25 15.22 3.69
C PRO A 303 -0.88 16.36 4.50
N VAL A 304 -1.25 16.07 5.74
CA VAL A 304 -1.84 17.05 6.66
C VAL A 304 -1.02 17.12 7.94
N ALA A 305 -0.92 18.31 8.53
CA ALA A 305 -0.22 18.51 9.78
C ALA A 305 -0.97 17.83 10.94
N ALA A 306 -0.23 17.13 11.79
CA ALA A 306 -0.78 16.42 12.94
C ALA A 306 0.25 16.30 14.05
N GLN A 307 -0.27 16.24 15.29
CA GLN A 307 0.51 15.82 16.45
C GLN A 307 0.33 14.31 16.64
N LEU A 308 1.45 13.59 16.66
CA LEU A 308 1.50 12.19 17.03
C LEU A 308 1.81 12.06 18.52
N ILE A 309 0.96 11.34 19.25
CA ILE A 309 1.14 11.06 20.68
C ILE A 309 1.33 9.56 20.84
N PRO A 310 2.52 9.09 21.29
CA PRO A 310 2.75 7.68 21.58
C PRO A 310 1.75 7.15 22.61
N LEU A 311 1.28 5.93 22.41
CA LEU A 311 0.38 5.25 23.34
C LEU A 311 1.04 3.97 23.86
N GLU A 312 0.73 3.63 25.10
CA GLU A 312 1.12 2.33 25.66
C GLU A 312 0.51 1.19 24.83
N PRO A 313 1.29 0.13 24.54
CA PRO A 313 0.79 -1.05 23.86
C PRO A 313 -0.34 -1.71 24.68
N THR A 314 -1.40 -2.16 24.02
CA THR A 314 -2.34 -3.09 24.65
C THR A 314 -1.71 -4.47 24.82
N ALA A 315 -2.34 -5.37 25.58
CA ALA A 315 -1.86 -6.75 25.70
C ALA A 315 -1.76 -7.46 24.33
N ALA A 316 -2.68 -7.17 23.41
CA ALA A 316 -2.64 -7.68 22.03
C ALA A 316 -1.48 -7.09 21.22
N ASP A 317 -1.23 -5.79 21.37
CA ASP A 317 -0.11 -5.11 20.69
C ASP A 317 1.24 -5.64 21.22
N ALA A 318 1.38 -5.84 22.52
CA ALA A 318 2.61 -6.32 23.15
C ALA A 318 3.00 -7.74 22.68
N ALA A 319 2.02 -8.57 22.31
CA ALA A 319 2.24 -9.88 21.73
C ALA A 319 2.53 -9.85 20.21
N ALA A 320 2.31 -8.71 19.54
CA ALA A 320 2.51 -8.56 18.11
C ALA A 320 3.96 -8.23 17.76
N ALA A 321 4.38 -8.58 16.54
CA ALA A 321 5.69 -8.22 16.00
C ALA A 321 5.93 -6.70 15.92
N ARG A 322 4.87 -5.89 15.99
CA ARG A 322 4.88 -4.43 15.96
C ARG A 322 4.00 -3.87 17.06
N PRO A 323 4.54 -3.72 18.27
CA PRO A 323 3.75 -3.33 19.44
C PRO A 323 3.39 -1.84 19.48
N HIS A 324 4.04 -1.01 18.65
CA HIS A 324 3.88 0.44 18.73
C HIS A 324 2.52 0.89 18.21
N ARG A 325 1.93 1.81 18.97
CA ARG A 325 0.70 2.50 18.61
C ARG A 325 0.78 3.97 18.98
N ALA A 326 -0.01 4.80 18.34
CA ALA A 326 -0.07 6.24 18.61
C ALA A 326 -1.46 6.79 18.34
N ARG A 327 -1.79 7.92 18.99
CA ARG A 327 -2.90 8.77 18.61
C ARG A 327 -2.39 9.86 17.69
N LEU A 328 -3.11 10.11 16.62
CA LEU A 328 -2.94 11.28 15.77
C LEU A 328 -4.03 12.29 16.09
N ASN A 329 -3.66 13.50 16.40
CA ASN A 329 -4.53 14.66 16.47
C ASN A 329 -4.24 15.54 15.27
N PHE A 330 -5.19 15.63 14.32
CA PHE A 330 -5.05 16.47 13.13
C PHE A 330 -5.24 17.95 13.51
N HIS A 331 -4.44 18.83 12.91
CA HIS A 331 -4.61 20.28 13.10
C HIS A 331 -5.89 20.80 12.41
N GLU A 332 -6.32 20.11 11.36
CA GLU A 332 -7.60 20.36 10.68
C GLU A 332 -8.35 19.03 10.56
N GLU A 333 -9.66 19.05 10.78
CA GLU A 333 -10.49 17.86 10.67
C GLU A 333 -10.33 17.16 9.30
N GLN A 334 -10.22 15.86 9.34
CA GLN A 334 -10.04 15.04 8.15
C GLN A 334 -11.28 14.23 7.83
N PHE A 335 -11.61 14.18 6.55
CA PHE A 335 -12.73 13.40 6.03
C PHE A 335 -12.29 11.99 5.62
N SER A 336 -13.16 11.00 5.86
CA SER A 336 -12.95 9.60 5.42
C SER A 336 -11.69 8.94 6.03
N ILE A 337 -11.50 9.09 7.33
CA ILE A 337 -10.50 8.31 8.08
C ILE A 337 -10.98 6.87 8.13
N THR A 338 -10.30 5.99 7.38
CA THR A 338 -10.78 4.64 7.08
C THR A 338 -9.95 3.59 7.82
N PRO A 339 -10.53 2.82 8.75
CA PRO A 339 -9.85 1.70 9.40
C PRO A 339 -9.32 0.67 8.38
N GLY A 340 -8.09 0.20 8.61
CA GLY A 340 -7.39 -0.72 7.71
C GLY A 340 -6.56 -0.05 6.63
N GLN A 341 -6.77 1.25 6.37
CA GLN A 341 -5.85 2.06 5.56
C GLN A 341 -4.63 2.46 6.38
N ALA A 342 -3.54 2.82 5.69
CA ALA A 342 -2.34 3.30 6.37
C ALA A 342 -2.44 4.78 6.71
N ALA A 343 -1.86 5.14 7.87
CA ALA A 343 -1.39 6.48 8.17
C ALA A 343 0.14 6.48 8.06
N VAL A 344 0.68 7.17 7.07
CA VAL A 344 2.12 7.25 6.81
C VAL A 344 2.65 8.61 7.25
N PHE A 345 3.71 8.61 8.05
CA PHE A 345 4.26 9.78 8.73
C PHE A 345 5.45 10.34 7.97
N TYR A 346 5.47 11.65 7.79
CA TYR A 346 6.50 12.35 7.03
C TYR A 346 7.10 13.52 7.81
N ALA A 347 8.35 13.82 7.51
CA ALA A 347 9.01 15.09 7.82
C ALA A 347 9.61 15.60 6.50
N GLY A 348 8.88 16.47 5.79
CA GLY A 348 9.17 16.86 4.41
C GLY A 348 9.18 15.65 3.48
N GLU A 349 10.32 15.36 2.85
CA GLU A 349 10.46 14.20 1.94
C GLU A 349 10.72 12.86 2.67
N VAL A 350 11.08 12.88 3.95
CA VAL A 350 11.49 11.68 4.69
C VAL A 350 10.28 10.97 5.28
N VAL A 351 10.10 9.68 4.96
CA VAL A 351 9.13 8.81 5.62
C VAL A 351 9.65 8.42 6.99
N LEU A 352 9.02 8.90 8.06
CA LEU A 352 9.38 8.57 9.43
C LEU A 352 8.98 7.14 9.80
N GLY A 353 7.82 6.72 9.31
CA GLY A 353 7.20 5.44 9.55
C GLY A 353 5.72 5.46 9.15
N GLY A 354 4.97 4.50 9.65
CA GLY A 354 3.52 4.44 9.42
C GLY A 354 2.91 3.21 10.07
N GLY A 355 1.60 3.15 10.10
CA GLY A 355 0.86 2.03 10.66
C GLY A 355 -0.58 1.99 10.15
N LEU A 356 -1.37 1.06 10.65
CA LEU A 356 -2.75 0.88 10.23
C LEU A 356 -3.71 1.67 11.12
N ILE A 357 -4.59 2.44 10.49
CA ILE A 357 -5.69 3.14 11.17
C ILE A 357 -6.59 2.10 11.82
N GLN A 358 -6.79 2.25 13.13
CA GLN A 358 -7.60 1.36 13.94
C GLN A 358 -9.08 1.74 13.85
N ARG A 359 -9.97 0.78 14.16
CA ARG A 359 -11.39 1.10 14.33
C ARG A 359 -11.56 2.09 15.47
N HIS A 360 -12.42 3.07 15.29
CA HIS A 360 -12.88 3.87 16.41
C HIS A 360 -13.67 2.95 17.37
N PRO A 361 -13.42 3.03 18.68
CA PRO A 361 -14.35 2.42 19.63
C PRO A 361 -15.74 3.00 19.37
N PRO A 362 -16.81 2.21 19.57
CA PRO A 362 -18.17 2.75 19.49
C PRO A 362 -18.27 3.93 20.47
N ASP A 363 -18.91 5.02 20.00
CA ASP A 363 -19.13 6.19 20.84
C ASP A 363 -19.98 5.75 22.05
N PRO A 364 -19.52 5.98 23.29
CA PRO A 364 -20.26 5.58 24.48
C PRO A 364 -21.65 6.22 24.58
N ALA A 365 -21.94 7.28 23.81
CA ALA A 365 -23.27 7.90 23.74
C ALA A 365 -24.32 7.07 22.94
N HIS A 366 -23.91 5.98 22.30
CA HIS A 366 -24.78 5.12 21.47
C HIS A 366 -24.78 3.64 21.88
N GLN A 367 -24.44 3.34 23.16
CA GLN A 367 -24.65 2.01 23.79
C GLN A 367 -25.98 1.94 24.52
#